data_258f8004a2cd83440d8481be60ebf236
#
_entry.id   258f8004a2cd83440d8481be60ebf236
#
_cell.length_a   1.000
_cell.length_b   1.000
_cell.length_c   1.000
_cell.angle_alpha   90.00
_cell.angle_beta   90.00
_cell.angle_gamma   90.00
#
_symmetry.space_group_name_H-M   'P 1'
#
loop_
_entity.id
_entity.type
_entity.pdbx_description
1 polymer ?
#
loop_
_entity_poly.entity_id
_entity_poly.type
_entity_poly.pdbx_seq_one_letter_code
_entity_poly.pdbx_strand_id
1 'polypeptide(L)'
;MKQFWKRAAVAIVSLALLAGMPPAAGAASDEVEAALASMTLREKVGQLFAVRPEALDFEQRSGGMKLTCSMREHLRSYPVGGIVLFATNISSQSQMTALIRDFQRSAGNSLLVAVDEEGGPVARLANSSAFDLPKFPSASAIGTTGDPEQARTMGRTIGGYLKHYGFNLDLAPVADVNSNPLNPVIGRRAFSSDPDVTAGMVRAAVQGFHEAGMLCTLKHFPGHGDTLEDSHAGTATSTKTWEEMKAVELLPFEAGIAAGADVVMAAHITTPNATEDGLPASLSYTILTERLRGELGFTGVICTDGLGMKAITDHYSPAEAAIAALDAGADLLLLPADLQEAFDGVVAAVESGRISEERLDESV
;
A
#
# COMPACT_ATOMS: atom_id res chain seq x y z
N MET A 1 20.30 21.30 -26.50
CA MET A 1 20.84 19.94 -26.67
C MET A 1 21.03 19.16 -25.34
N LYS A 2 21.21 19.83 -24.18
CA LYS A 2 21.40 19.11 -22.88
C LYS A 2 20.09 18.59 -22.24
N GLN A 3 18.91 19.06 -22.64
CA GLN A 3 17.62 18.60 -22.08
C GLN A 3 17.05 17.35 -22.76
N PHE A 4 17.52 16.98 -23.96
CA PHE A 4 17.00 15.82 -24.70
C PHE A 4 17.55 14.48 -24.19
N TRP A 5 18.72 14.50 -23.55
CA TRP A 5 19.37 13.26 -23.05
C TRP A 5 18.85 12.83 -21.65
N LYS A 6 18.33 13.78 -20.85
CA LYS A 6 17.76 13.47 -19.54
C LYS A 6 16.44 12.65 -19.59
N ARG A 7 15.71 12.72 -20.71
CA ARG A 7 14.46 11.97 -20.92
C ARG A 7 14.67 10.54 -21.43
N ALA A 8 15.85 10.20 -21.93
CA ALA A 8 16.15 8.87 -22.48
C ALA A 8 16.50 7.83 -21.40
N ALA A 9 17.04 8.25 -20.25
CA ALA A 9 17.47 7.34 -19.18
C ALA A 9 16.26 6.70 -18.46
N VAL A 10 15.20 7.46 -18.23
CA VAL A 10 13.98 6.96 -17.53
C VAL A 10 13.20 5.93 -18.37
N ALA A 11 13.28 6.01 -19.71
CA ALA A 11 12.59 5.07 -20.60
C ALA A 11 13.25 3.66 -20.62
N ILE A 12 14.51 3.52 -20.20
CA ILE A 12 15.26 2.25 -20.30
C ILE A 12 14.94 1.32 -19.12
N VAL A 13 14.67 1.87 -17.91
CA VAL A 13 14.29 1.05 -16.74
C VAL A 13 12.95 0.35 -16.97
N SER A 14 11.99 1.03 -17.63
CA SER A 14 10.69 0.45 -17.96
C SER A 14 10.78 -0.69 -19.02
N LEU A 15 11.82 -0.73 -19.84
CA LEU A 15 11.98 -1.73 -20.91
C LEU A 15 12.64 -3.02 -20.40
N ALA A 16 13.52 -2.94 -19.40
CA ALA A 16 14.19 -4.10 -18.80
C ALA A 16 13.22 -4.99 -18.01
N LEU A 17 12.23 -4.40 -17.35
CA LEU A 17 11.16 -5.13 -16.65
C LEU A 17 10.20 -5.87 -17.60
N LEU A 18 10.11 -5.44 -18.88
CA LEU A 18 9.28 -6.11 -19.90
C LEU A 18 9.99 -7.30 -20.58
N ALA A 19 11.31 -7.43 -20.44
CA ALA A 19 12.08 -8.46 -21.12
C ALA A 19 12.31 -9.76 -20.32
N GLY A 20 11.82 -9.85 -19.07
CA GLY A 20 11.86 -11.09 -18.27
C GLY A 20 13.26 -11.59 -17.86
N MET A 21 14.31 -10.78 -18.05
CA MET A 21 15.66 -11.07 -17.53
C MET A 21 15.90 -10.17 -16.31
N PRO A 22 16.19 -10.73 -15.12
CA PRO A 22 16.59 -9.91 -14.00
C PRO A 22 17.89 -9.16 -14.37
N PRO A 23 17.96 -7.82 -14.19
CA PRO A 23 19.23 -7.12 -14.32
C PRO A 23 20.23 -7.68 -13.31
N ALA A 24 21.53 -7.67 -13.65
CA ALA A 24 22.55 -8.00 -12.67
C ALA A 24 22.41 -7.04 -11.48
N ALA A 25 22.41 -7.55 -10.25
CA ALA A 25 22.09 -6.78 -9.03
C ALA A 25 22.83 -5.42 -8.92
N GLY A 26 24.08 -5.33 -9.42
CA GLY A 26 24.86 -4.09 -9.47
C GLY A 26 24.35 -3.05 -10.48
N ALA A 27 23.84 -3.48 -11.64
CA ALA A 27 23.32 -2.53 -12.64
C ALA A 27 21.97 -1.90 -12.23
N ALA A 28 21.15 -2.64 -11.48
CA ALA A 28 19.88 -2.13 -10.95
C ALA A 28 20.11 -1.08 -9.87
N SER A 29 21.13 -1.22 -9.01
CA SER A 29 21.46 -0.23 -8.00
C SER A 29 21.95 1.10 -8.63
N ASP A 30 22.83 1.02 -9.64
CA ASP A 30 23.35 2.20 -10.34
C ASP A 30 22.23 3.00 -11.03
N GLU A 31 21.24 2.31 -11.62
CA GLU A 31 20.09 2.96 -12.26
C GLU A 31 19.15 3.63 -11.25
N VAL A 32 18.90 3.00 -10.11
CA VAL A 32 18.08 3.56 -9.02
C VAL A 32 18.78 4.79 -8.42
N GLU A 33 20.07 4.70 -8.11
CA GLU A 33 20.85 5.84 -7.60
C GLU A 33 20.88 7.02 -8.57
N ALA A 34 21.04 6.75 -9.87
CA ALA A 34 21.01 7.77 -10.90
C ALA A 34 19.62 8.44 -11.02
N ALA A 35 18.55 7.66 -10.91
CA ALA A 35 17.19 8.17 -10.90
C ALA A 35 16.95 9.07 -9.69
N LEU A 36 17.30 8.61 -8.49
CA LEU A 36 17.19 9.33 -7.23
C LEU A 36 17.97 10.65 -7.26
N ALA A 37 19.22 10.63 -7.74
CA ALA A 37 20.07 11.81 -7.87
C ALA A 37 19.54 12.83 -8.90
N SER A 38 18.67 12.43 -9.82
CA SER A 38 18.05 13.31 -10.82
C SER A 38 16.77 13.98 -10.34
N MET A 39 16.17 13.51 -9.24
CA MET A 39 14.91 14.03 -8.70
C MET A 39 15.12 15.31 -7.91
N THR A 40 14.19 16.25 -8.06
CA THR A 40 14.04 17.39 -7.16
C THR A 40 13.45 16.95 -5.83
N LEU A 41 13.60 17.76 -4.77
CA LEU A 41 12.98 17.49 -3.46
C LEU A 41 11.47 17.20 -3.59
N ARG A 42 10.74 18.00 -4.36
CA ARG A 42 9.29 17.80 -4.56
C ARG A 42 8.98 16.50 -5.30
N GLU A 43 9.82 16.06 -6.23
CA GLU A 43 9.66 14.77 -6.90
C GLU A 43 9.93 13.61 -5.94
N LYS A 44 10.94 13.70 -5.09
CA LYS A 44 11.23 12.72 -4.04
C LYS A 44 10.07 12.63 -3.04
N VAL A 45 9.64 13.77 -2.48
CA VAL A 45 8.48 13.81 -1.56
C VAL A 45 7.23 13.25 -2.23
N GLY A 46 7.03 13.52 -3.52
CA GLY A 46 5.90 13.00 -4.26
C GLY A 46 5.84 11.47 -4.31
N GLN A 47 7.00 10.78 -4.41
CA GLN A 47 7.05 9.32 -4.44
C GLN A 47 6.48 8.69 -3.16
N LEU A 48 6.48 9.40 -2.05
CA LEU A 48 5.96 8.93 -0.77
C LEU A 48 4.43 8.90 -0.71
N PHE A 49 3.71 9.48 -1.67
CA PHE A 49 2.25 9.61 -1.61
C PHE A 49 1.56 8.73 -2.65
N ALA A 50 0.60 7.92 -2.20
CA ALA A 50 -0.38 7.27 -3.05
C ALA A 50 -1.79 7.74 -2.69
N VAL A 51 -2.49 8.33 -3.66
CA VAL A 51 -3.71 9.08 -3.43
C VAL A 51 -4.86 8.63 -4.31
N ARG A 52 -6.10 8.94 -3.92
CA ARG A 52 -7.23 8.79 -4.83
C ARG A 52 -7.15 9.83 -5.95
N PRO A 53 -7.63 9.51 -7.17
CA PRO A 53 -7.63 10.48 -8.28
C PRO A 53 -8.23 11.83 -7.91
N GLU A 54 -9.32 11.85 -7.13
CA GLU A 54 -10.00 13.08 -6.70
C GLU A 54 -9.18 13.94 -5.74
N ALA A 55 -8.15 13.40 -5.08
CA ALA A 55 -7.26 14.20 -4.24
C ALA A 55 -6.42 15.22 -5.06
N LEU A 56 -6.33 15.01 -6.38
CA LEU A 56 -5.73 15.97 -7.32
C LEU A 56 -6.75 16.92 -7.93
N ASP A 57 -8.03 16.78 -7.63
CA ASP A 57 -9.12 17.65 -8.09
C ASP A 57 -9.45 18.70 -7.02
N PHE A 58 -8.53 19.65 -6.80
CA PHE A 58 -8.67 20.71 -5.79
C PHE A 58 -9.95 21.55 -5.95
N GLU A 59 -10.54 21.54 -7.15
CA GLU A 59 -11.80 22.20 -7.45
C GLU A 59 -13.04 21.30 -7.25
N GLN A 60 -12.82 20.01 -6.90
CA GLN A 60 -13.85 18.98 -6.64
C GLN A 60 -14.91 18.83 -7.75
N ARG A 61 -14.50 18.93 -9.02
CA ARG A 61 -15.41 18.96 -10.18
C ARG A 61 -15.56 17.63 -10.91
N SER A 62 -14.63 16.69 -10.72
CA SER A 62 -14.56 15.49 -11.59
C SER A 62 -14.94 14.20 -10.91
N GLY A 63 -14.97 14.15 -9.56
CA GLY A 63 -15.18 12.91 -8.81
C GLY A 63 -14.15 11.81 -9.10
N GLY A 64 -12.98 12.16 -9.68
CA GLY A 64 -11.89 11.20 -9.91
C GLY A 64 -12.14 10.17 -11.02
N MET A 65 -13.18 10.33 -11.84
CA MET A 65 -13.53 9.38 -12.92
C MET A 65 -12.70 9.56 -14.20
N LYS A 66 -12.06 10.70 -14.34
CA LYS A 66 -11.18 11.05 -15.47
C LYS A 66 -10.12 12.04 -15.02
N LEU A 67 -8.96 11.99 -15.67
CA LEU A 67 -7.89 12.96 -15.45
C LEU A 67 -8.19 14.25 -16.24
N THR A 68 -8.58 15.31 -15.53
CA THR A 68 -8.87 16.64 -16.14
C THR A 68 -7.61 17.42 -16.45
N CYS A 69 -7.71 18.55 -17.18
CA CYS A 69 -6.57 19.43 -17.43
C CYS A 69 -6.03 20.02 -16.12
N SER A 70 -6.92 20.45 -15.22
CA SER A 70 -6.54 20.98 -13.90
C SER A 70 -5.79 19.92 -13.08
N MET A 71 -6.31 18.70 -13.00
CA MET A 71 -5.64 17.60 -12.29
C MET A 71 -4.25 17.27 -12.88
N ARG A 72 -4.06 17.43 -14.21
CA ARG A 72 -2.73 17.26 -14.83
C ARG A 72 -1.74 18.35 -14.39
N GLU A 73 -2.21 19.57 -14.18
CA GLU A 73 -1.40 20.66 -13.67
C GLU A 73 -1.06 20.42 -12.20
N HIS A 74 -2.04 19.98 -11.40
CA HIS A 74 -1.80 19.60 -10.00
C HIS A 74 -0.84 18.42 -9.88
N LEU A 75 -0.94 17.40 -10.73
CA LEU A 75 0.00 16.28 -10.75
C LEU A 75 1.46 16.70 -11.06
N ARG A 76 1.67 17.83 -11.76
CA ARG A 76 3.02 18.37 -11.95
C ARG A 76 3.54 19.11 -10.73
N SER A 77 2.66 19.76 -9.97
CA SER A 77 3.01 20.51 -8.76
C SER A 77 3.13 19.59 -7.54
N TYR A 78 2.34 18.51 -7.52
CA TYR A 78 2.29 17.45 -6.51
C TYR A 78 2.51 16.10 -7.21
N PRO A 79 3.76 15.77 -7.58
CA PRO A 79 4.08 14.61 -8.43
C PRO A 79 4.01 13.31 -7.62
N VAL A 80 2.79 12.91 -7.21
CA VAL A 80 2.56 11.70 -6.40
C VAL A 80 3.13 10.45 -7.02
N GLY A 81 3.62 9.50 -6.19
CA GLY A 81 4.18 8.22 -6.60
C GLY A 81 3.15 7.16 -6.92
N GLY A 82 1.89 7.35 -6.51
CA GLY A 82 0.83 6.37 -6.79
C GLY A 82 -0.59 6.91 -6.79
N ILE A 83 -1.47 6.13 -7.39
CA ILE A 83 -2.93 6.31 -7.31
C ILE A 83 -3.58 5.03 -6.79
N VAL A 84 -4.61 5.20 -5.96
CA VAL A 84 -5.42 4.11 -5.41
C VAL A 84 -6.84 4.26 -5.94
N LEU A 85 -7.33 3.28 -6.69
CA LEU A 85 -8.67 3.31 -7.24
C LEU A 85 -9.68 2.62 -6.31
N PHE A 86 -10.79 3.29 -6.09
CA PHE A 86 -11.95 2.77 -5.36
C PHE A 86 -13.12 2.52 -6.31
N ALA A 87 -14.15 1.82 -5.84
CA ALA A 87 -15.35 1.55 -6.63
C ALA A 87 -15.98 2.84 -7.23
N THR A 88 -15.84 3.98 -6.54
CA THR A 88 -16.32 5.29 -6.99
C THR A 88 -15.55 5.83 -8.21
N ASN A 89 -14.34 5.34 -8.46
CA ASN A 89 -13.51 5.74 -9.60
C ASN A 89 -13.70 4.82 -10.82
N ILE A 90 -14.55 3.78 -10.70
CA ILE A 90 -14.68 2.69 -11.66
C ILE A 90 -16.13 2.57 -12.13
N SER A 91 -16.40 2.93 -13.38
CA SER A 91 -17.75 2.81 -13.98
C SER A 91 -17.83 1.81 -15.14
N SER A 92 -16.70 1.57 -15.81
CA SER A 92 -16.58 0.58 -16.89
C SER A 92 -15.12 0.21 -17.10
N GLN A 93 -14.88 -0.92 -17.77
CA GLN A 93 -13.51 -1.34 -18.14
C GLN A 93 -12.79 -0.28 -18.97
N SER A 94 -13.45 0.27 -19.99
CA SER A 94 -12.85 1.27 -20.88
C SER A 94 -12.55 2.58 -20.18
N GLN A 95 -13.45 3.05 -19.29
CA GLN A 95 -13.22 4.27 -18.52
C GLN A 95 -12.03 4.10 -17.55
N MET A 96 -12.01 3.02 -16.79
CA MET A 96 -10.95 2.74 -15.82
C MET A 96 -9.58 2.59 -16.49
N THR A 97 -9.50 1.79 -17.57
CA THR A 97 -8.25 1.62 -18.32
C THR A 97 -7.76 2.95 -18.93
N ALA A 98 -8.69 3.78 -19.42
CA ALA A 98 -8.33 5.11 -19.91
C ALA A 98 -7.81 6.01 -18.78
N LEU A 99 -8.44 5.98 -17.60
CA LEU A 99 -8.00 6.74 -16.42
C LEU A 99 -6.58 6.35 -16.02
N ILE A 100 -6.31 5.05 -15.83
CA ILE A 100 -4.99 4.53 -15.47
C ILE A 100 -3.94 4.96 -16.51
N ARG A 101 -4.22 4.71 -17.80
CA ARG A 101 -3.32 5.09 -18.89
C ARG A 101 -3.03 6.59 -18.90
N ASP A 102 -4.04 7.43 -18.67
CA ASP A 102 -3.90 8.89 -18.72
C ASP A 102 -3.08 9.40 -17.53
N PHE A 103 -3.21 8.80 -16.35
CA PHE A 103 -2.34 9.06 -15.20
C PHE A 103 -0.90 8.64 -15.51
N GLN A 104 -0.64 7.41 -15.94
CA GLN A 104 0.69 6.93 -16.27
C GLN A 104 1.41 7.78 -17.32
N ARG A 105 0.67 8.29 -18.32
CA ARG A 105 1.23 9.17 -19.36
C ARG A 105 1.50 10.60 -18.89
N SER A 106 0.81 11.04 -17.85
CA SER A 106 0.90 12.42 -17.36
C SER A 106 1.88 12.58 -16.21
N ALA A 107 2.17 11.51 -15.50
CA ALA A 107 3.18 11.48 -14.45
C ALA A 107 4.60 11.58 -15.03
N GLY A 108 5.50 12.17 -14.25
CA GLY A 108 6.93 12.26 -14.60
C GLY A 108 7.65 10.92 -14.44
N ASN A 109 7.20 10.10 -13.51
CA ASN A 109 7.70 8.77 -13.17
C ASN A 109 6.59 7.72 -13.33
N SER A 110 6.95 6.43 -13.32
CA SER A 110 5.98 5.35 -13.27
C SER A 110 5.22 5.38 -11.95
N LEU A 111 3.88 5.35 -12.02
CA LEU A 111 3.03 5.36 -10.83
C LEU A 111 2.79 3.94 -10.32
N LEU A 112 2.72 3.79 -9.00
CA LEU A 112 1.99 2.71 -8.38
C LEU A 112 0.49 2.90 -8.64
N VAL A 113 -0.17 1.89 -9.19
CA VAL A 113 -1.61 1.89 -9.45
C VAL A 113 -2.21 0.76 -8.64
N ALA A 114 -2.84 1.13 -7.53
CA ALA A 114 -3.29 0.20 -6.52
C ALA A 114 -4.83 0.10 -6.43
N VAL A 115 -5.29 -1.01 -5.89
CA VAL A 115 -6.71 -1.27 -5.60
C VAL A 115 -6.82 -2.27 -4.45
N ASP A 116 -7.96 -2.27 -3.72
CA ASP A 116 -8.34 -3.36 -2.81
C ASP A 116 -9.13 -4.42 -3.59
N GLU A 117 -8.49 -5.49 -3.97
CA GLU A 117 -9.13 -6.62 -4.63
C GLU A 117 -8.84 -7.91 -3.85
N GLU A 118 -9.30 -7.95 -2.59
CA GLU A 118 -9.05 -9.06 -1.66
C GLU A 118 -9.75 -10.37 -2.07
N GLY A 119 -10.76 -10.24 -2.94
CA GLY A 119 -11.78 -11.26 -3.16
C GLY A 119 -12.90 -11.19 -2.11
N GLY A 120 -13.95 -12.01 -2.29
CA GLY A 120 -15.09 -12.02 -1.37
C GLY A 120 -15.78 -10.66 -1.24
N PRO A 121 -15.94 -10.13 0.01
CA PRO A 121 -16.68 -8.88 0.22
C PRO A 121 -15.93 -7.63 -0.27
N VAL A 122 -14.60 -7.68 -0.31
CA VAL A 122 -13.76 -6.56 -0.74
C VAL A 122 -13.11 -6.88 -2.08
N ALA A 123 -13.80 -6.49 -3.14
CA ALA A 123 -13.33 -6.62 -4.52
C ALA A 123 -13.96 -5.50 -5.34
N ARG A 124 -13.16 -4.52 -5.77
CA ARG A 124 -13.66 -3.32 -6.44
C ARG A 124 -14.05 -3.59 -7.89
N LEU A 125 -13.35 -4.52 -8.54
CA LEU A 125 -13.60 -4.92 -9.92
C LEU A 125 -14.57 -6.11 -9.97
N ALA A 126 -14.23 -7.24 -9.35
CA ALA A 126 -15.02 -8.47 -9.47
C ALA A 126 -16.44 -8.36 -8.91
N ASN A 127 -16.67 -7.50 -7.91
CA ASN A 127 -18.02 -7.24 -7.38
C ASN A 127 -18.80 -6.19 -8.17
N SER A 128 -18.16 -5.48 -9.10
CA SER A 128 -18.85 -4.52 -9.98
C SER A 128 -19.52 -5.24 -11.15
N SER A 129 -20.75 -4.82 -11.46
CA SER A 129 -21.48 -5.32 -12.66
C SER A 129 -20.88 -4.87 -14.00
N ALA A 130 -19.90 -3.96 -13.96
CA ALA A 130 -19.20 -3.49 -15.16
C ALA A 130 -18.15 -4.49 -15.68
N PHE A 131 -17.87 -5.55 -14.93
CA PHE A 131 -16.85 -6.54 -15.24
C PHE A 131 -17.43 -7.96 -15.19
N ASP A 132 -17.01 -8.78 -16.16
CA ASP A 132 -17.23 -10.22 -16.16
C ASP A 132 -15.91 -10.89 -15.74
N LEU A 133 -15.70 -10.96 -14.42
CA LEU A 133 -14.48 -11.48 -13.80
C LEU A 133 -14.78 -12.66 -12.87
N PRO A 134 -13.82 -13.58 -12.69
CA PRO A 134 -13.93 -14.63 -11.68
C PRO A 134 -14.17 -14.04 -10.29
N LYS A 135 -15.22 -14.52 -9.60
CA LYS A 135 -15.54 -14.13 -8.22
C LYS A 135 -15.08 -15.21 -7.28
N PHE A 136 -14.35 -14.79 -6.26
CA PHE A 136 -13.93 -15.68 -5.19
C PHE A 136 -14.86 -15.57 -3.98
N PRO A 137 -15.03 -16.65 -3.20
CA PRO A 137 -15.69 -16.57 -1.92
C PRO A 137 -14.86 -15.74 -0.93
N SER A 138 -15.38 -15.51 0.27
CA SER A 138 -14.60 -14.82 1.32
C SER A 138 -13.32 -15.59 1.66
N ALA A 139 -12.28 -14.88 2.12
CA ALA A 139 -11.04 -15.52 2.55
C ALA A 139 -11.29 -16.61 3.63
N SER A 140 -12.24 -16.37 4.57
CA SER A 140 -12.62 -17.36 5.56
C SER A 140 -13.20 -18.65 4.96
N ALA A 141 -13.96 -18.54 3.87
CA ALA A 141 -14.47 -19.74 3.18
C ALA A 141 -13.34 -20.51 2.47
N ILE A 142 -12.35 -19.81 1.92
CA ILE A 142 -11.12 -20.43 1.38
C ILE A 142 -10.34 -21.10 2.50
N GLY A 143 -10.09 -20.39 3.61
CA GLY A 143 -9.39 -20.91 4.78
C GLY A 143 -10.02 -22.18 5.37
N THR A 144 -11.36 -22.25 5.38
CA THR A 144 -12.10 -23.44 5.86
C THR A 144 -11.81 -24.71 5.05
N THR A 145 -11.33 -24.57 3.80
CA THR A 145 -10.95 -25.74 2.98
C THR A 145 -9.66 -26.40 3.46
N GLY A 146 -8.80 -25.67 4.19
CA GLY A 146 -7.49 -26.13 4.60
C GLY A 146 -6.50 -26.34 3.43
N ASP A 147 -6.86 -25.91 2.21
CA ASP A 147 -6.08 -26.11 1.00
C ASP A 147 -5.43 -24.77 0.53
N PRO A 148 -4.12 -24.55 0.79
CA PRO A 148 -3.43 -23.32 0.39
C PRO A 148 -3.42 -23.08 -1.12
N GLU A 149 -3.55 -24.12 -1.96
CA GLU A 149 -3.56 -23.94 -3.42
C GLU A 149 -4.80 -23.14 -3.88
N GLN A 150 -5.88 -23.12 -3.11
CA GLN A 150 -7.02 -22.23 -3.39
C GLN A 150 -6.67 -20.77 -3.19
N ALA A 151 -5.93 -20.42 -2.14
CA ALA A 151 -5.45 -19.07 -1.90
C ALA A 151 -4.43 -18.65 -2.98
N ARG A 152 -3.53 -19.57 -3.40
CA ARG A 152 -2.60 -19.33 -4.51
C ARG A 152 -3.31 -19.09 -5.84
N THR A 153 -4.31 -19.91 -6.15
CA THR A 153 -5.14 -19.75 -7.36
C THR A 153 -5.90 -18.43 -7.33
N MET A 154 -6.41 -18.01 -6.17
CA MET A 154 -7.05 -16.70 -5.99
C MET A 154 -6.06 -15.57 -6.30
N GLY A 155 -4.90 -15.53 -5.66
CA GLY A 155 -3.88 -14.50 -5.88
C GLY A 155 -3.44 -14.43 -7.34
N ARG A 156 -3.14 -15.58 -7.97
CA ARG A 156 -2.76 -15.65 -9.39
C ARG A 156 -3.85 -15.13 -10.32
N THR A 157 -5.11 -15.47 -10.07
CA THR A 157 -6.23 -15.06 -10.92
C THR A 157 -6.52 -13.58 -10.77
N ILE A 158 -6.58 -13.08 -9.52
CA ILE A 158 -6.77 -11.65 -9.21
C ILE A 158 -5.62 -10.84 -9.80
N GLY A 159 -4.38 -11.18 -9.49
CA GLY A 159 -3.21 -10.51 -10.03
C GLY A 159 -3.19 -10.48 -11.56
N GLY A 160 -3.60 -11.59 -12.19
CA GLY A 160 -3.67 -11.69 -13.65
C GLY A 160 -4.63 -10.69 -14.29
N TYR A 161 -5.86 -10.59 -13.80
CA TYR A 161 -6.79 -9.61 -14.38
C TYR A 161 -6.48 -8.16 -13.96
N LEU A 162 -5.98 -7.92 -12.76
CA LEU A 162 -5.54 -6.59 -12.36
C LEU A 162 -4.42 -6.07 -13.27
N LYS A 163 -3.41 -6.89 -13.52
CA LYS A 163 -2.32 -6.58 -14.45
C LYS A 163 -2.81 -6.29 -15.86
N HIS A 164 -3.78 -7.09 -16.34
CA HIS A 164 -4.42 -6.87 -17.65
C HIS A 164 -5.06 -5.47 -17.77
N TYR A 165 -5.63 -4.95 -16.69
CA TYR A 165 -6.25 -3.62 -16.65
C TYR A 165 -5.27 -2.48 -16.34
N GLY A 166 -4.01 -2.77 -16.07
CA GLY A 166 -2.97 -1.78 -15.85
C GLY A 166 -2.66 -1.45 -14.39
N PHE A 167 -3.21 -2.19 -13.44
CA PHE A 167 -2.76 -2.15 -12.05
C PHE A 167 -1.40 -2.84 -11.91
N ASN A 168 -0.62 -2.41 -10.92
CA ASN A 168 0.67 -3.00 -10.60
C ASN A 168 0.83 -3.33 -9.11
N LEU A 169 -0.13 -2.93 -8.25
CA LEU A 169 -0.16 -3.23 -6.83
C LEU A 169 -1.58 -3.64 -6.41
N ASP A 170 -1.72 -4.75 -5.70
CA ASP A 170 -2.95 -5.08 -4.98
C ASP A 170 -2.74 -4.88 -3.47
N LEU A 171 -3.68 -4.17 -2.85
CA LEU A 171 -3.73 -4.01 -1.39
C LEU A 171 -4.35 -5.26 -0.75
N ALA A 172 -3.75 -6.40 -1.03
CA ALA A 172 -4.07 -7.77 -0.58
C ALA A 172 -2.79 -8.63 -0.60
N PRO A 173 -2.72 -9.76 0.15
CA PRO A 173 -3.79 -10.36 0.94
C PRO A 173 -3.95 -9.79 2.34
N VAL A 174 -5.13 -10.02 2.96
CA VAL A 174 -5.33 -9.82 4.38
C VAL A 174 -4.57 -10.89 5.16
N ALA A 175 -3.63 -10.47 6.00
CA ALA A 175 -2.80 -11.32 6.85
C ALA A 175 -3.28 -11.37 8.31
N ASP A 176 -4.38 -10.67 8.62
CA ASP A 176 -4.97 -10.69 9.96
C ASP A 176 -5.46 -12.09 10.34
N VAL A 177 -5.23 -12.49 11.57
CA VAL A 177 -5.86 -13.65 12.21
C VAL A 177 -7.15 -13.19 12.88
N ASN A 178 -8.31 -13.77 12.54
CA ASN A 178 -9.58 -13.39 13.17
C ASN A 178 -9.68 -14.00 14.57
N SER A 179 -8.76 -13.60 15.47
CA SER A 179 -8.63 -14.12 16.82
C SER A 179 -9.79 -13.68 17.72
N ASN A 180 -10.44 -12.56 17.41
CA ASN A 180 -11.65 -12.10 18.08
C ASN A 180 -12.88 -12.30 17.19
N PRO A 181 -13.80 -13.22 17.52
CA PRO A 181 -14.98 -13.49 16.71
C PRO A 181 -15.98 -12.31 16.66
N LEU A 182 -15.83 -11.32 17.56
CA LEU A 182 -16.67 -10.11 17.60
C LEU A 182 -16.05 -8.95 16.79
N ASN A 183 -14.92 -9.17 16.14
CA ASN A 183 -14.28 -8.14 15.33
C ASN A 183 -15.22 -7.69 14.18
N PRO A 184 -15.55 -6.37 14.10
CA PRO A 184 -16.52 -5.86 13.14
C PRO A 184 -15.94 -5.62 11.74
N VAL A 185 -14.60 -5.55 11.61
CA VAL A 185 -13.89 -5.08 10.41
C VAL A 185 -13.29 -6.21 9.60
N ILE A 186 -12.59 -7.12 10.26
CA ILE A 186 -11.86 -8.22 9.62
C ILE A 186 -12.78 -9.39 9.35
N GLY A 187 -13.25 -10.09 10.39
CA GLY A 187 -14.20 -11.17 10.26
C GLY A 187 -13.88 -12.13 9.09
N ARG A 188 -14.80 -12.23 8.14
CA ARG A 188 -14.66 -13.10 6.98
C ARG A 188 -13.61 -12.67 5.94
N ARG A 189 -12.96 -11.51 6.09
CA ARG A 189 -11.82 -11.09 5.28
C ARG A 189 -10.54 -11.83 5.68
N ALA A 190 -10.41 -12.31 6.92
CA ALA A 190 -9.32 -13.19 7.34
C ALA A 190 -9.53 -14.61 6.82
N PHE A 191 -8.44 -15.32 6.52
CA PHE A 191 -8.51 -16.73 6.12
C PHE A 191 -8.99 -17.63 7.25
N SER A 192 -8.55 -17.40 8.49
CA SER A 192 -8.91 -18.21 9.64
C SER A 192 -8.77 -17.46 10.97
N SER A 193 -9.30 -18.04 12.03
CA SER A 193 -8.93 -17.73 13.43
C SER A 193 -7.73 -18.55 13.92
N ASP A 194 -7.31 -19.55 13.14
CA ASP A 194 -6.12 -20.34 13.37
C ASP A 194 -4.92 -19.65 12.67
N PRO A 195 -3.87 -19.26 13.43
CA PRO A 195 -2.74 -18.53 12.85
C PRO A 195 -1.92 -19.38 11.86
N ASP A 196 -1.79 -20.68 12.09
CA ASP A 196 -1.03 -21.57 11.18
C ASP A 196 -1.76 -21.75 9.84
N VAL A 197 -3.08 -21.91 9.88
CA VAL A 197 -3.92 -21.92 8.66
C VAL A 197 -3.78 -20.59 7.92
N THR A 198 -3.93 -19.48 8.63
CA THR A 198 -3.81 -18.14 8.04
C THR A 198 -2.43 -17.92 7.41
N ALA A 199 -1.36 -18.32 8.12
CA ALA A 199 0.02 -18.22 7.61
C ALA A 199 0.23 -19.05 6.32
N GLY A 200 -0.30 -20.26 6.27
CA GLY A 200 -0.27 -21.12 5.09
C GLY A 200 -0.98 -20.49 3.88
N MET A 201 -2.18 -19.94 4.11
CA MET A 201 -2.98 -19.27 3.07
C MET A 201 -2.34 -17.98 2.58
N VAL A 202 -1.83 -17.13 3.49
CA VAL A 202 -1.14 -15.87 3.14
C VAL A 202 0.10 -16.14 2.30
N ARG A 203 0.95 -17.09 2.71
CA ARG A 203 2.12 -17.52 1.92
C ARG A 203 1.72 -17.91 0.50
N ALA A 204 0.69 -18.72 0.36
CA ALA A 204 0.23 -19.23 -0.93
C ALA A 204 -0.37 -18.09 -1.79
N ALA A 205 -1.14 -17.16 -1.19
CA ALA A 205 -1.68 -16.00 -1.89
C ALA A 205 -0.57 -15.08 -2.45
N VAL A 206 0.46 -14.77 -1.64
CA VAL A 206 1.65 -14.00 -2.08
C VAL A 206 2.31 -14.67 -3.28
N GLN A 207 2.55 -15.99 -3.22
CA GLN A 207 3.10 -16.73 -4.36
C GLN A 207 2.21 -16.63 -5.60
N GLY A 208 0.89 -16.70 -5.44
CA GLY A 208 -0.06 -16.54 -6.54
C GLY A 208 -0.01 -15.15 -7.19
N PHE A 209 0.05 -14.08 -6.41
CA PHE A 209 0.22 -12.71 -6.93
C PHE A 209 1.52 -12.57 -7.71
N HIS A 210 2.63 -13.09 -7.19
CA HIS A 210 3.93 -13.04 -7.88
C HIS A 210 3.95 -13.86 -9.17
N GLU A 211 3.27 -15.00 -9.24
CA GLU A 211 3.11 -15.77 -10.48
C GLU A 211 2.39 -14.97 -11.57
N ALA A 212 1.49 -14.07 -11.19
CA ALA A 212 0.84 -13.14 -12.11
C ALA A 212 1.73 -11.92 -12.44
N GLY A 213 2.84 -11.72 -11.72
CA GLY A 213 3.68 -10.53 -11.78
C GLY A 213 2.98 -9.29 -11.24
N MET A 214 2.22 -9.46 -10.15
CA MET A 214 1.50 -8.41 -9.40
C MET A 214 2.18 -8.21 -8.05
N LEU A 215 2.47 -6.95 -7.70
CA LEU A 215 2.92 -6.61 -6.35
C LEU A 215 1.76 -6.75 -5.37
N CYS A 216 2.05 -7.20 -4.15
CA CYS A 216 1.05 -7.51 -3.14
C CYS A 216 1.37 -6.88 -1.78
N THR A 217 0.33 -6.70 -0.95
CA THR A 217 0.40 -6.01 0.33
C THR A 217 -0.14 -6.87 1.45
N LEU A 218 0.69 -7.19 2.44
CA LEU A 218 0.21 -7.80 3.69
C LEU A 218 -0.44 -6.74 4.58
N LYS A 219 -1.66 -7.01 5.07
CA LYS A 219 -2.41 -6.05 5.90
C LYS A 219 -3.25 -6.76 6.96
N HIS A 220 -3.48 -6.15 8.09
CA HIS A 220 -3.09 -4.81 8.56
C HIS A 220 -2.13 -4.96 9.75
N PHE A 221 -0.86 -4.72 9.53
CA PHE A 221 0.21 -4.94 10.52
C PHE A 221 0.03 -4.03 11.77
N PRO A 222 0.24 -4.52 12.98
CA PRO A 222 0.73 -5.83 13.41
C PRO A 222 -0.39 -6.88 13.66
N GLY A 223 -1.61 -6.67 13.16
CA GLY A 223 -2.75 -7.58 13.26
C GLY A 223 -3.98 -6.87 13.82
N HIS A 224 -4.99 -6.67 12.95
CA HIS A 224 -6.25 -6.00 13.28
C HIS A 224 -7.36 -6.98 13.71
N GLY A 225 -7.12 -8.30 13.62
CA GLY A 225 -8.16 -9.30 13.84
C GLY A 225 -8.56 -9.50 15.31
N ASP A 226 -7.81 -8.97 16.27
CA ASP A 226 -8.07 -9.03 17.70
C ASP A 226 -8.93 -7.85 18.23
N THR A 227 -8.99 -6.74 17.50
CA THR A 227 -9.65 -5.50 17.98
C THR A 227 -11.17 -5.62 18.02
N LEU A 228 -11.80 -4.83 18.89
CA LEU A 228 -13.26 -4.71 19.01
C LEU A 228 -13.80 -3.46 18.28
N GLU A 229 -12.92 -2.52 17.95
CA GLU A 229 -13.25 -1.25 17.34
C GLU A 229 -12.88 -1.24 15.86
N ASP A 230 -13.58 -0.39 15.10
CA ASP A 230 -13.29 -0.09 13.71
C ASP A 230 -12.39 1.15 13.61
N SER A 231 -11.18 1.00 13.11
CA SER A 231 -10.23 2.10 12.91
C SER A 231 -10.71 3.17 11.92
N HIS A 232 -11.70 2.84 11.06
CA HIS A 232 -12.38 3.85 10.23
C HIS A 232 -13.28 4.78 11.03
N ALA A 233 -13.77 4.32 12.19
CA ALA A 233 -14.72 5.07 13.04
C ALA A 233 -14.04 5.76 14.24
N GLY A 234 -12.81 5.36 14.59
CA GLY A 234 -12.05 5.90 15.73
C GLY A 234 -10.86 5.03 16.08
N THR A 235 -10.29 5.25 17.25
CA THR A 235 -9.11 4.50 17.72
C THR A 235 -9.47 3.03 17.99
N ALA A 236 -8.73 2.11 17.38
CA ALA A 236 -8.79 0.68 17.67
C ALA A 236 -7.59 0.27 18.55
N THR A 237 -7.78 -0.69 19.45
CA THR A 237 -6.74 -1.09 20.41
C THR A 237 -6.63 -2.61 20.49
N SER A 238 -5.40 -3.12 20.44
CA SER A 238 -5.07 -4.48 20.88
C SER A 238 -4.29 -4.40 22.19
N THR A 239 -4.75 -5.13 23.19
CA THR A 239 -4.10 -5.15 24.53
C THR A 239 -3.07 -6.27 24.67
N LYS A 240 -2.73 -6.97 23.60
CA LYS A 240 -1.71 -8.01 23.58
C LYS A 240 -0.33 -7.42 23.74
N THR A 241 0.52 -8.16 24.45
CA THR A 241 1.97 -7.91 24.46
C THR A 241 2.57 -8.30 23.12
N TRP A 242 3.78 -7.80 22.82
CA TRP A 242 4.48 -8.17 21.58
C TRP A 242 4.71 -9.69 21.48
N GLU A 243 5.05 -10.35 22.59
CA GLU A 243 5.25 -11.82 22.62
C GLU A 243 3.97 -12.59 22.34
N GLU A 244 2.82 -12.12 22.83
CA GLU A 244 1.51 -12.71 22.50
C GLU A 244 1.18 -12.49 21.03
N MET A 245 1.48 -11.31 20.46
CA MET A 245 1.31 -11.05 19.02
C MET A 245 2.19 -11.95 18.17
N LYS A 246 3.43 -12.18 18.54
CA LYS A 246 4.33 -13.12 17.85
C LYS A 246 3.78 -14.55 17.82
N ALA A 247 3.09 -14.95 18.85
CA ALA A 247 2.53 -16.30 18.93
C ALA A 247 1.27 -16.49 18.05
N VAL A 248 0.61 -15.42 17.62
CA VAL A 248 -0.67 -15.49 16.89
C VAL A 248 -0.69 -14.54 15.69
N GLU A 249 -0.77 -13.22 15.95
CA GLU A 249 -1.04 -12.22 14.92
C GLU A 249 0.09 -12.09 13.87
N LEU A 250 1.34 -12.28 14.30
CA LEU A 250 2.50 -12.06 13.43
C LEU A 250 2.87 -13.27 12.57
N LEU A 251 2.41 -14.48 12.90
CA LEU A 251 2.74 -15.69 12.12
C LEU A 251 2.38 -15.57 10.62
N PRO A 252 1.20 -15.03 10.22
CA PRO A 252 0.90 -14.81 8.81
C PRO A 252 1.77 -13.74 8.14
N PHE A 253 2.15 -12.69 8.87
CA PHE A 253 3.07 -11.67 8.35
C PHE A 253 4.45 -12.24 8.11
N GLU A 254 5.01 -12.99 9.07
CA GLU A 254 6.29 -13.69 8.90
C GLU A 254 6.26 -14.64 7.70
N ALA A 255 5.17 -15.41 7.55
CA ALA A 255 5.00 -16.33 6.42
C ALA A 255 4.91 -15.59 5.07
N GLY A 256 4.23 -14.45 5.02
CA GLY A 256 4.12 -13.60 3.84
C GLY A 256 5.43 -12.91 3.50
N ILE A 257 6.15 -12.37 4.49
CA ILE A 257 7.49 -11.77 4.33
C ILE A 257 8.48 -12.83 3.80
N ALA A 258 8.48 -14.01 4.38
CA ALA A 258 9.31 -15.13 3.91
C ALA A 258 8.93 -15.60 2.48
N ALA A 259 7.71 -15.38 2.03
CA ALA A 259 7.26 -15.62 0.65
C ALA A 259 7.63 -14.47 -0.31
N GLY A 260 8.22 -13.39 0.20
CA GLY A 260 8.69 -12.24 -0.58
C GLY A 260 7.66 -11.13 -0.78
N ALA A 261 6.67 -10.98 0.11
CA ALA A 261 5.70 -9.89 0.01
C ALA A 261 6.38 -8.53 -0.21
N ASP A 262 5.82 -7.73 -1.12
CA ASP A 262 6.44 -6.48 -1.58
C ASP A 262 6.16 -5.31 -0.64
N VAL A 263 4.96 -5.28 -0.06
CA VAL A 263 4.47 -4.19 0.79
C VAL A 263 3.87 -4.76 2.07
N VAL A 264 4.08 -4.05 3.20
CA VAL A 264 3.33 -4.26 4.45
C VAL A 264 2.59 -2.99 4.81
N MET A 265 1.28 -3.09 5.00
CA MET A 265 0.43 -1.97 5.41
C MET A 265 0.27 -1.95 6.92
N ALA A 266 0.67 -0.85 7.53
CA ALA A 266 0.55 -0.61 8.97
C ALA A 266 -0.83 -0.05 9.32
N ALA A 267 -1.51 -0.70 10.26
CA ALA A 267 -2.82 -0.32 10.74
C ALA A 267 -2.79 0.91 11.66
N HIS A 268 -3.93 1.59 11.77
CA HIS A 268 -4.13 2.65 12.79
C HIS A 268 -4.68 2.06 14.10
N ILE A 269 -3.93 1.10 14.67
CA ILE A 269 -4.27 0.48 15.96
C ILE A 269 -3.21 0.79 17.01
N THR A 270 -3.61 1.08 18.24
CA THR A 270 -2.71 1.25 19.37
C THR A 270 -2.45 -0.09 20.04
N THR A 271 -1.21 -0.29 20.52
CA THR A 271 -0.76 -1.54 21.14
C THR A 271 -0.05 -1.24 22.48
N PRO A 272 -0.79 -0.75 23.50
CA PRO A 272 -0.21 -0.18 24.72
C PRO A 272 0.61 -1.17 25.56
N ASN A 273 0.45 -2.47 25.35
CA ASN A 273 1.26 -3.49 26.02
C ASN A 273 2.43 -4.01 25.16
N ALA A 274 2.49 -3.60 23.89
CA ALA A 274 3.59 -3.94 22.98
C ALA A 274 4.57 -2.75 22.77
N THR A 275 4.09 -1.50 22.98
CA THR A 275 4.89 -0.27 22.92
C THR A 275 4.56 0.66 24.09
N GLU A 276 5.51 1.53 24.44
CA GLU A 276 5.32 2.56 25.49
C GLU A 276 4.95 3.93 24.90
N ASP A 277 4.97 4.08 23.56
CA ASP A 277 4.80 5.37 22.90
C ASP A 277 3.34 5.84 22.81
N GLY A 278 2.38 4.91 22.96
CA GLY A 278 0.94 5.20 22.90
C GLY A 278 0.44 5.61 21.53
N LEU A 279 1.27 5.46 20.49
CA LEU A 279 0.95 5.84 19.12
C LEU A 279 0.24 4.69 18.37
N PRO A 280 -0.55 5.01 17.32
CA PRO A 280 -1.00 4.00 16.38
C PRO A 280 0.20 3.32 15.69
N ALA A 281 0.10 2.05 15.38
CA ALA A 281 1.18 1.28 14.77
C ALA A 281 1.77 1.95 13.50
N SER A 282 0.93 2.57 12.68
CA SER A 282 1.34 3.34 11.50
C SER A 282 2.19 4.59 11.79
N LEU A 283 2.21 5.07 13.04
CA LEU A 283 2.97 6.24 13.50
C LEU A 283 4.00 5.88 14.57
N SER A 284 4.18 4.60 14.89
CA SER A 284 5.07 4.10 15.94
C SER A 284 6.41 3.65 15.36
N TYR A 285 7.48 4.34 15.74
CA TYR A 285 8.87 3.95 15.39
C TYR A 285 9.19 2.54 15.92
N THR A 286 8.77 2.24 17.14
CA THR A 286 8.96 0.90 17.71
C THR A 286 8.30 -0.18 16.83
N ILE A 287 7.07 0.03 16.35
CA ILE A 287 6.38 -0.97 15.52
C ILE A 287 6.98 -1.07 14.11
N LEU A 288 7.21 0.06 13.42
CA LEU A 288 7.65 0.02 12.03
C LEU A 288 9.15 -0.21 11.87
N THR A 289 9.97 0.50 12.65
CA THR A 289 11.42 0.43 12.49
C THR A 289 12.03 -0.67 13.36
N GLU A 290 11.77 -0.70 14.66
CA GLU A 290 12.44 -1.68 15.52
C GLU A 290 11.87 -3.09 15.32
N ARG A 291 10.55 -3.23 15.19
CA ARG A 291 9.89 -4.54 15.10
C ARG A 291 9.79 -5.05 13.66
N LEU A 292 9.17 -4.30 12.75
CA LEU A 292 8.95 -4.76 11.37
C LEU A 292 10.26 -4.80 10.57
N ARG A 293 11.02 -3.70 10.56
CA ARG A 293 12.33 -3.66 9.88
C ARG A 293 13.40 -4.47 10.61
N GLY A 294 13.57 -4.22 11.94
CA GLY A 294 14.67 -4.76 12.72
C GLY A 294 14.45 -6.21 13.11
N GLU A 295 13.35 -6.55 13.79
CA GLU A 295 13.12 -7.90 14.34
C GLU A 295 12.59 -8.88 13.28
N LEU A 296 11.57 -8.50 12.47
CA LEU A 296 11.03 -9.34 11.42
C LEU A 296 11.83 -9.30 10.11
N GLY A 297 12.78 -8.36 9.98
CA GLY A 297 13.68 -8.27 8.83
C GLY A 297 13.01 -7.90 7.51
N PHE A 298 11.85 -7.20 7.55
CA PHE A 298 11.18 -6.79 6.33
C PHE A 298 11.97 -5.71 5.58
N THR A 299 12.28 -5.94 4.32
CA THR A 299 13.08 -5.05 3.47
C THR A 299 12.27 -4.38 2.34
N GLY A 300 10.99 -4.74 2.19
CA GLY A 300 10.09 -4.15 1.20
C GLY A 300 9.52 -2.80 1.65
N VAL A 301 8.50 -2.31 0.97
CA VAL A 301 7.86 -1.01 1.24
C VAL A 301 6.93 -1.11 2.46
N ILE A 302 7.08 -0.23 3.44
CA ILE A 302 6.12 -0.06 4.52
C ILE A 302 5.15 1.06 4.12
N CYS A 303 3.86 0.74 3.94
CA CYS A 303 2.85 1.77 3.75
C CYS A 303 1.98 1.96 4.99
N THR A 304 1.42 3.14 5.16
CA THR A 304 0.36 3.35 6.14
C THR A 304 -0.96 2.80 5.62
N ASP A 305 -1.92 2.49 6.49
CA ASP A 305 -3.34 2.54 6.12
C ASP A 305 -3.75 3.98 5.80
N GLY A 306 -4.97 4.21 5.34
CA GLY A 306 -5.41 5.53 4.89
C GLY A 306 -5.31 6.61 5.97
N LEU A 307 -4.40 7.57 5.80
CA LEU A 307 -4.20 8.67 6.77
C LEU A 307 -5.41 9.61 6.91
N GLY A 308 -6.39 9.52 6.00
CA GLY A 308 -7.67 10.20 6.11
C GLY A 308 -8.69 9.51 7.03
N MET A 309 -8.36 8.36 7.65
CA MET A 309 -9.24 7.67 8.58
C MET A 309 -9.35 8.40 9.92
N LYS A 310 -10.51 8.27 10.58
CA LYS A 310 -10.80 8.99 11.84
C LYS A 310 -9.82 8.67 12.97
N ALA A 311 -9.28 7.45 13.02
CA ALA A 311 -8.23 7.09 13.97
C ALA A 311 -7.01 8.04 13.93
N ILE A 312 -6.77 8.69 12.78
CA ILE A 312 -5.69 9.66 12.59
C ILE A 312 -6.24 11.09 12.62
N THR A 313 -7.26 11.41 11.83
CA THR A 313 -7.73 12.79 11.63
C THR A 313 -8.36 13.43 12.89
N ASP A 314 -8.79 12.62 13.86
CA ASP A 314 -9.28 13.11 15.14
C ASP A 314 -8.12 13.64 16.05
N HIS A 315 -6.86 13.33 15.72
CA HIS A 315 -5.69 13.62 16.58
C HIS A 315 -4.57 14.38 15.88
N TYR A 316 -4.48 14.31 14.55
CA TYR A 316 -3.38 14.85 13.75
C TYR A 316 -3.91 15.65 12.56
N SER A 317 -3.27 16.77 12.27
CA SER A 317 -3.41 17.42 10.96
C SER A 317 -2.78 16.55 9.86
N PRO A 318 -3.15 16.75 8.58
CA PRO A 318 -2.55 16.02 7.46
C PRO A 318 -1.03 16.09 7.40
N ALA A 319 -0.43 17.24 7.70
CA ALA A 319 1.02 17.42 7.77
C ALA A 319 1.65 16.66 8.92
N GLU A 320 1.08 16.76 10.13
CA GLU A 320 1.58 16.05 11.31
C GLU A 320 1.52 14.53 11.13
N ALA A 321 0.42 14.00 10.58
CA ALA A 321 0.27 12.58 10.32
C ALA A 321 1.31 12.06 9.31
N ALA A 322 1.52 12.80 8.22
CA ALA A 322 2.50 12.43 7.20
C ALA A 322 3.93 12.43 7.75
N ILE A 323 4.32 13.47 8.48
CA ILE A 323 5.64 13.59 9.11
C ILE A 323 5.85 12.49 10.15
N ALA A 324 4.86 12.26 11.02
CA ALA A 324 4.95 11.22 12.06
C ALA A 324 5.09 9.82 11.47
N ALA A 325 4.39 9.51 10.37
CA ALA A 325 4.50 8.23 9.69
C ALA A 325 5.91 8.03 9.08
N LEU A 326 6.50 9.06 8.47
CA LEU A 326 7.87 9.01 7.95
C LEU A 326 8.90 8.87 9.07
N ASP A 327 8.75 9.60 10.18
CA ASP A 327 9.59 9.48 11.36
C ASP A 327 9.52 8.06 11.97
N ALA A 328 8.35 7.43 11.89
CA ALA A 328 8.15 6.06 12.34
C ALA A 328 8.80 4.99 11.44
N GLY A 329 9.13 5.32 10.19
CA GLY A 329 9.74 4.40 9.24
C GLY A 329 8.83 3.95 8.10
N ALA A 330 7.67 4.59 7.89
CA ALA A 330 6.85 4.36 6.70
C ALA A 330 7.51 4.95 5.45
N ASP A 331 7.35 4.28 4.31
CA ASP A 331 7.88 4.70 3.01
C ASP A 331 6.78 5.26 2.11
N LEU A 332 5.55 4.73 2.22
CA LEU A 332 4.44 5.13 1.38
C LEU A 332 3.25 5.55 2.24
N LEU A 333 2.79 6.78 2.03
CA LEU A 333 1.71 7.42 2.77
C LEU A 333 0.43 7.32 1.95
N LEU A 334 -0.51 6.50 2.41
CA LEU A 334 -1.77 6.30 1.69
C LEU A 334 -2.82 7.35 2.08
N LEU A 335 -3.47 7.93 1.08
CA LEU A 335 -4.75 8.63 1.21
C LEU A 335 -4.77 9.70 2.31
N PRO A 336 -3.85 10.67 2.32
CA PRO A 336 -3.91 11.77 3.29
C PRO A 336 -5.26 12.50 3.22
N ALA A 337 -5.74 13.03 4.34
CA ALA A 337 -7.01 13.75 4.39
C ALA A 337 -6.99 15.02 3.52
N ASP A 338 -5.83 15.67 3.43
CA ASP A 338 -5.54 16.77 2.52
C ASP A 338 -4.14 16.56 1.91
N LEU A 339 -4.09 16.40 0.57
CA LEU A 339 -2.83 16.15 -0.13
C LEU A 339 -1.90 17.36 -0.08
N GLN A 340 -2.43 18.58 -0.25
CA GLN A 340 -1.60 19.79 -0.31
C GLN A 340 -0.94 20.04 1.04
N GLU A 341 -1.71 19.99 2.11
CA GLU A 341 -1.19 20.20 3.47
C GLU A 341 -0.18 19.12 3.86
N ALA A 342 -0.47 17.84 3.60
CA ALA A 342 0.45 16.74 3.91
C ALA A 342 1.76 16.85 3.11
N PHE A 343 1.66 17.08 1.80
CA PHE A 343 2.80 17.17 0.90
C PHE A 343 3.70 18.37 1.24
N ASP A 344 3.12 19.58 1.33
CA ASP A 344 3.88 20.80 1.62
C ASP A 344 4.46 20.75 3.05
N GLY A 345 3.76 20.09 4.00
CA GLY A 345 4.29 19.84 5.34
C GLY A 345 5.54 18.95 5.33
N VAL A 346 5.56 17.87 4.54
CA VAL A 346 6.75 17.01 4.39
C VAL A 346 7.89 17.77 3.70
N VAL A 347 7.60 18.54 2.64
CA VAL A 347 8.63 19.39 1.98
C VAL A 347 9.27 20.33 3.00
N ALA A 348 8.47 21.04 3.80
CA ALA A 348 8.97 21.96 4.81
C ALA A 348 9.76 21.24 5.92
N ALA A 349 9.36 20.03 6.29
CA ALA A 349 10.08 19.22 7.28
C ALA A 349 11.48 18.80 6.78
N VAL A 350 11.62 18.49 5.49
CA VAL A 350 12.92 18.18 4.89
C VAL A 350 13.77 19.46 4.75
N GLU A 351 13.19 20.57 4.24
CA GLU A 351 13.90 21.85 4.09
C GLU A 351 14.41 22.41 5.42
N SER A 352 13.68 22.16 6.53
CA SER A 352 14.12 22.56 7.88
C SER A 352 15.09 21.59 8.53
N GLY A 353 15.35 20.43 7.93
CA GLY A 353 16.21 19.37 8.49
C GLY A 353 15.55 18.54 9.60
N ARG A 354 14.24 18.63 9.80
CA ARG A 354 13.49 17.77 10.72
C ARG A 354 13.45 16.32 10.21
N ILE A 355 13.22 16.13 8.91
CA ILE A 355 13.43 14.87 8.21
C ILE A 355 14.73 15.03 7.42
N SER A 356 15.67 14.11 7.56
CA SER A 356 16.92 14.17 6.81
C SER A 356 16.68 13.77 5.34
N GLU A 357 17.52 14.27 4.42
CA GLU A 357 17.48 13.87 3.02
C GLU A 357 17.76 12.37 2.87
N GLU A 358 18.65 11.81 3.72
CA GLU A 358 18.93 10.38 3.72
C GLU A 358 17.68 9.56 4.03
N ARG A 359 16.88 9.98 5.05
CA ARG A 359 15.62 9.28 5.39
C ARG A 359 14.62 9.36 4.25
N LEU A 360 14.53 10.51 3.56
CA LEU A 360 13.70 10.66 2.37
C LEU A 360 14.18 9.73 1.25
N ASP A 361 15.48 9.72 0.98
CA ASP A 361 16.10 8.93 -0.08
C ASP A 361 15.98 7.42 0.14
N GLU A 362 15.99 6.97 1.40
CA GLU A 362 15.73 5.57 1.78
C GLU A 362 14.31 5.10 1.37
N SER A 363 13.33 6.00 1.38
CA SER A 363 11.95 5.66 1.05
C SER A 363 11.64 5.77 -0.45
N VAL A 364 12.43 6.53 -1.19
CA VAL A 364 12.25 6.74 -2.64
C VAL A 364 12.88 5.65 -3.47
#